data_bdab2d6b8a644e307c9ff7f5d1f040d8
#
_entry.id   bdab2d6b8a644e307c9ff7f5d1f040d8
#
_cell.length_a   1.000
_cell.length_b   1.000
_cell.length_c   1.000
_cell.angle_alpha   90.00
_cell.angle_beta   90.00
_cell.angle_gamma   90.00
#
_symmetry.space_group_name_H-M   'P 1'
#
loop_
_entity.id
_entity.type
_entity.pdbx_description
1 polymer ?
#
loop_
_entity_poly.entity_id
_entity_poly.type
_entity_poly.pdbx_seq_one_letter_code
_entity_poly.pdbx_strand_id
1 'polypeptide(L)'
;VRLAVAAAALSLTAAVPGPHAFAAGSPGSYAFTDGAPPVTGTTSTTDAERLQPGRTYRSSLPRDGKLSYRLDLDATSAAYVSATAVPAAGTTVAATDGLRISVQDAHGSSCSFQTARFGASRSPHPIAAWGARDASPGRTLCQGAGTYYVLVERIAADGSSSDTWPLELAVFSEPPLGHTGATRAPESWNSASPEPVTGQEVERAGGAGFAAASTIGPGAWRTRIRPGQTLFYRVPVDWGQQPHATAELGSSSSGSGYVSGALTLSLYNPVRGHVEEAYAGYSGRQTSAGLATLPPVAHANRYGFADQVKSLRFAGFHYLVVHLAAQTAERFGEGPYGLTLRVRVDGEARPGPDYAGRSEPGQLFDVTAHDPNASGPSGAL
;
A
#
# COMPACT_ATOMS: atom_id res chain seq x y z
N VAL A 1 -47.42 39.79 51.04
CA VAL A 1 -46.45 39.73 49.93
C VAL A 1 -45.31 38.80 50.34
N ARG A 2 -45.29 37.61 49.84
CA ARG A 2 -44.18 36.64 50.02
C ARG A 2 -43.52 36.37 48.66
N LEU A 3 -42.26 36.81 48.50
CA LEU A 3 -41.40 36.48 47.35
C LEU A 3 -40.87 35.06 47.55
N ALA A 4 -41.09 34.19 46.56
CA ALA A 4 -40.43 32.91 46.41
C ALA A 4 -39.25 33.07 45.43
N VAL A 5 -38.02 32.77 45.87
CA VAL A 5 -36.81 32.71 45.04
C VAL A 5 -36.65 31.28 44.56
N ALA A 6 -36.73 31.08 43.26
CA ALA A 6 -36.45 29.80 42.65
C ALA A 6 -34.96 29.74 42.26
N ALA A 7 -34.22 28.82 42.84
CA ALA A 7 -32.82 28.53 42.47
C ALA A 7 -32.81 27.51 41.30
N ALA A 8 -32.30 27.92 40.16
CA ALA A 8 -32.06 27.03 39.01
C ALA A 8 -30.66 26.40 39.14
N ALA A 9 -30.60 25.10 39.33
CA ALA A 9 -29.36 24.32 39.29
C ALA A 9 -28.97 24.01 37.84
N LEU A 10 -27.88 24.59 37.34
CA LEU A 10 -27.25 24.20 36.08
C LEU A 10 -26.43 22.93 36.28
N SER A 11 -26.90 21.84 35.73
CA SER A 11 -26.11 20.58 35.62
C SER A 11 -25.18 20.67 34.44
N LEU A 12 -23.86 20.85 34.66
CA LEU A 12 -22.84 20.66 33.63
C LEU A 12 -22.64 19.16 33.40
N THR A 13 -23.12 18.65 32.27
CA THR A 13 -22.74 17.33 31.79
C THR A 13 -21.40 17.43 31.07
N ALA A 14 -20.35 16.90 31.69
CA ALA A 14 -19.06 16.73 31.05
C ALA A 14 -19.20 15.65 29.95
N ALA A 15 -19.12 16.06 28.70
CA ALA A 15 -19.03 15.13 27.57
C ALA A 15 -17.64 14.45 27.58
N VAL A 16 -17.62 13.17 27.90
CA VAL A 16 -16.43 12.32 27.73
C VAL A 16 -16.24 12.12 26.22
N PRO A 17 -15.09 12.48 25.63
CA PRO A 17 -14.84 12.14 24.23
C PRO A 17 -14.74 10.63 24.11
N GLY A 18 -15.72 10.02 23.45
CA GLY A 18 -15.69 8.61 23.09
C GLY A 18 -14.56 8.33 22.08
N PRO A 19 -14.08 7.07 21.97
CA PRO A 19 -13.08 6.70 20.99
C PRO A 19 -13.60 7.05 19.59
N HIS A 20 -12.84 7.86 18.86
CA HIS A 20 -13.14 8.17 17.46
C HIS A 20 -13.11 6.87 16.67
N ALA A 21 -14.27 6.30 16.36
CA ALA A 21 -14.40 5.30 15.35
C ALA A 21 -14.00 5.97 14.01
N PHE A 22 -12.84 5.61 13.47
CA PHE A 22 -12.48 5.99 12.12
C PHE A 22 -13.58 5.43 11.20
N ALA A 23 -14.36 6.32 10.62
CA ALA A 23 -15.38 5.93 9.67
C ALA A 23 -14.69 5.20 8.53
N ALA A 24 -15.06 3.93 8.31
CA ALA A 24 -14.71 3.23 7.08
C ALA A 24 -15.13 4.15 5.93
N GLY A 25 -14.17 4.59 5.11
CA GLY A 25 -14.43 5.54 4.04
C GLY A 25 -15.58 5.06 3.16
N SER A 26 -16.37 5.99 2.64
CA SER A 26 -17.39 5.68 1.64
C SER A 26 -16.76 4.90 0.49
N PRO A 27 -17.48 3.99 -0.20
CA PRO A 27 -16.95 3.30 -1.36
C PRO A 27 -16.28 4.29 -2.32
N GLY A 28 -15.03 4.01 -2.75
CA GLY A 28 -14.27 4.87 -3.65
C GLY A 28 -13.55 6.06 -3.00
N SER A 29 -13.66 6.30 -1.69
CA SER A 29 -12.86 7.33 -1.02
C SER A 29 -11.46 6.82 -0.67
N TYR A 30 -10.43 7.63 -0.96
CA TYR A 30 -9.05 7.39 -0.55
C TYR A 30 -8.62 8.48 0.44
N ALA A 31 -8.10 8.06 1.59
CA ALA A 31 -7.54 8.98 2.58
C ALA A 31 -6.09 9.33 2.21
N PHE A 32 -5.91 10.47 1.60
CA PHE A 32 -4.59 11.04 1.35
C PHE A 32 -3.89 11.36 2.67
N THR A 33 -2.57 11.37 2.66
CA THR A 33 -1.76 11.79 3.80
C THR A 33 -2.18 13.21 4.25
N ASP A 34 -2.51 13.35 5.53
CA ASP A 34 -2.91 14.62 6.11
C ASP A 34 -1.78 15.65 5.99
N GLY A 35 -2.14 16.88 5.61
CA GLY A 35 -1.18 17.97 5.45
C GLY A 35 -0.18 17.78 4.29
N ALA A 36 -0.34 16.77 3.43
CA ALA A 36 0.51 16.61 2.25
C ALA A 36 0.41 17.86 1.35
N PRO A 37 1.53 18.59 1.09
CA PRO A 37 1.51 19.77 0.27
C PRO A 37 1.22 19.41 -1.20
N PRO A 38 0.60 20.33 -1.96
CA PRO A 38 0.45 20.16 -3.39
C PRO A 38 1.81 20.24 -4.08
N VAL A 39 1.96 19.50 -5.18
CA VAL A 39 3.07 19.59 -6.13
C VAL A 39 2.52 19.50 -7.56
N THR A 40 3.01 20.35 -8.43
CA THR A 40 2.57 20.36 -9.83
C THR A 40 3.54 19.55 -10.69
N GLY A 41 3.02 18.50 -11.33
CA GLY A 41 3.80 17.81 -12.36
C GLY A 41 3.83 18.59 -13.65
N THR A 42 4.98 18.64 -14.29
CA THR A 42 5.19 19.35 -15.57
C THR A 42 5.46 18.38 -16.71
N THR A 43 5.20 18.77 -17.93
CA THR A 43 5.51 17.96 -19.12
C THR A 43 7.00 18.05 -19.52
N SER A 44 7.71 19.02 -18.96
CA SER A 44 9.15 19.26 -19.17
C SER A 44 9.94 18.95 -17.90
N THR A 45 11.11 18.37 -18.06
CA THR A 45 12.05 18.18 -16.94
C THR A 45 12.70 19.50 -16.48
N THR A 46 12.74 20.51 -17.34
CA THR A 46 13.34 21.83 -17.04
C THR A 46 12.62 22.54 -15.89
N ASP A 47 11.28 22.44 -15.89
CA ASP A 47 10.43 23.12 -14.90
C ASP A 47 9.93 22.17 -13.80
N ALA A 48 10.49 20.96 -13.72
CA ALA A 48 10.06 19.94 -12.78
C ALA A 48 10.22 20.38 -11.33
N GLU A 49 9.12 20.40 -10.58
CA GLU A 49 9.13 20.73 -9.15
C GLU A 49 9.87 19.67 -8.35
N ARG A 50 10.56 20.14 -7.30
CA ARG A 50 11.40 19.30 -6.45
C ARG A 50 10.59 18.51 -5.45
N LEU A 51 10.80 17.20 -5.43
CA LEU A 51 10.38 16.29 -4.36
C LEU A 51 11.53 16.11 -3.35
N GLN A 52 11.18 15.98 -2.08
CA GLN A 52 12.14 15.76 -0.98
C GLN A 52 11.93 14.38 -0.36
N PRO A 53 13.00 13.62 -0.05
CA PRO A 53 12.90 12.40 0.72
C PRO A 53 12.14 12.61 2.06
N GLY A 54 11.45 11.57 2.52
CA GLY A 54 10.66 11.60 3.74
C GLY A 54 9.31 12.35 3.63
N ARG A 55 8.96 12.89 2.47
CA ARG A 55 7.73 13.65 2.28
C ARG A 55 6.74 12.97 1.35
N THR A 56 5.47 13.27 1.60
CA THR A 56 4.34 12.88 0.73
C THR A 56 3.71 14.15 0.15
N TYR A 57 3.29 14.09 -1.11
CA TYR A 57 2.73 15.20 -1.87
C TYR A 57 1.40 14.80 -2.51
N ARG A 58 0.54 15.80 -2.75
CA ARG A 58 -0.67 15.66 -3.56
C ARG A 58 -0.43 16.25 -4.94
N SER A 59 -0.89 15.55 -5.96
CA SER A 59 -0.83 16.00 -7.35
C SER A 59 -2.06 15.50 -8.11
N SER A 60 -2.04 15.64 -9.43
CA SER A 60 -3.11 15.17 -10.31
C SER A 60 -2.54 14.61 -11.60
N LEU A 61 -3.15 13.55 -12.12
CA LEU A 61 -2.70 12.83 -13.31
C LEU A 61 -3.77 12.92 -14.40
N PRO A 62 -3.63 13.82 -15.42
CA PRO A 62 -4.53 13.91 -16.55
C PRO A 62 -4.55 12.62 -17.39
N ARG A 63 -5.56 12.44 -18.24
CA ARG A 63 -5.69 11.25 -19.10
C ARG A 63 -4.45 10.99 -19.96
N ASP A 64 -3.95 12.02 -20.62
CA ASP A 64 -2.76 11.93 -21.48
C ASP A 64 -1.51 12.46 -20.75
N GLY A 65 -1.54 12.39 -19.38
CA GLY A 65 -0.51 12.96 -18.54
C GLY A 65 0.77 12.16 -18.58
N LYS A 66 1.85 12.86 -18.88
CA LYS A 66 3.23 12.45 -18.63
C LYS A 66 3.88 13.56 -17.83
N LEU A 67 3.99 13.34 -16.54
CA LEU A 67 4.38 14.34 -15.56
C LEU A 67 5.79 14.07 -15.06
N SER A 68 6.57 15.14 -14.97
CA SER A 68 7.96 15.12 -14.50
C SER A 68 8.06 15.85 -13.17
N TYR A 69 8.81 15.24 -12.24
CA TYR A 69 9.21 15.81 -10.95
C TYR A 69 10.72 15.63 -10.80
N ARG A 70 11.36 16.41 -9.92
CA ARG A 70 12.81 16.41 -9.71
C ARG A 70 13.18 15.87 -8.33
N LEU A 71 14.25 15.09 -8.28
CA LEU A 71 14.95 14.67 -7.07
C LEU A 71 16.41 15.11 -7.17
N ASP A 72 16.93 15.71 -6.10
CA ASP A 72 18.37 15.96 -5.98
C ASP A 72 18.92 14.96 -4.97
N LEU A 73 19.77 14.05 -5.43
CA LEU A 73 20.23 12.90 -4.67
C LEU A 73 21.76 12.94 -4.47
N ASP A 74 22.22 12.45 -3.32
CA ASP A 74 23.62 12.15 -3.08
C ASP A 74 24.08 10.89 -3.84
N ALA A 75 25.35 10.51 -3.72
CA ALA A 75 25.91 9.35 -4.42
C ALA A 75 25.68 8.02 -3.71
N THR A 76 25.24 8.03 -2.45
CA THR A 76 25.30 6.86 -1.55
C THR A 76 23.94 6.33 -1.11
N SER A 77 22.96 7.21 -0.88
CA SER A 77 21.63 6.82 -0.43
C SER A 77 20.77 6.33 -1.60
N ALA A 78 20.02 5.27 -1.42
CA ALA A 78 18.98 4.90 -2.39
C ALA A 78 17.71 5.75 -2.17
N ALA A 79 17.01 6.06 -3.24
CA ALA A 79 15.76 6.82 -3.20
C ALA A 79 14.64 6.06 -3.90
N TYR A 80 13.45 6.11 -3.31
CA TYR A 80 12.25 5.44 -3.81
C TYR A 80 11.10 6.43 -3.88
N VAL A 81 10.33 6.37 -4.95
CA VAL A 81 9.13 7.20 -5.11
C VAL A 81 7.97 6.29 -5.45
N SER A 82 6.95 6.30 -4.61
CA SER A 82 5.67 5.65 -4.89
C SER A 82 4.68 6.67 -5.42
N ALA A 83 4.01 6.33 -6.52
CA ALA A 83 2.89 7.09 -7.07
C ALA A 83 1.61 6.26 -6.89
N THR A 84 0.61 6.82 -6.18
CA THR A 84 -0.71 6.23 -6.00
C THR A 84 -1.73 7.06 -6.76
N ALA A 85 -2.30 6.50 -7.81
CA ALA A 85 -3.38 7.13 -8.57
C ALA A 85 -4.74 6.67 -8.04
N VAL A 86 -5.67 7.62 -7.92
CA VAL A 86 -6.98 7.42 -7.28
C VAL A 86 -8.08 7.85 -8.25
N PRO A 87 -8.54 6.97 -9.16
CA PRO A 87 -9.69 7.26 -9.99
C PRO A 87 -10.95 7.43 -9.13
N ALA A 88 -11.86 8.30 -9.55
CA ALA A 88 -13.13 8.48 -8.87
C ALA A 88 -13.99 7.20 -8.97
N ALA A 89 -14.81 6.96 -7.96
CA ALA A 89 -15.79 5.89 -8.01
C ALA A 89 -16.74 6.07 -9.21
N GLY A 90 -17.06 4.98 -9.91
CA GLY A 90 -17.94 5.01 -11.07
C GLY A 90 -17.27 5.43 -12.39
N THR A 91 -15.98 5.80 -12.40
CA THR A 91 -15.26 6.03 -13.66
C THR A 91 -15.12 4.73 -14.45
N THR A 92 -15.13 4.83 -15.78
CA THR A 92 -14.86 3.68 -16.65
C THR A 92 -13.37 3.48 -16.79
N VAL A 93 -12.89 2.29 -16.42
CA VAL A 93 -11.51 1.85 -16.58
C VAL A 93 -11.43 0.53 -17.33
N ALA A 94 -10.42 0.37 -18.19
CA ALA A 94 -10.11 -0.89 -18.86
C ALA A 94 -9.12 -1.71 -18.02
N ALA A 95 -9.03 -3.01 -18.27
CA ALA A 95 -8.05 -3.89 -17.62
C ALA A 95 -6.60 -3.44 -17.83
N THR A 96 -6.32 -2.81 -18.97
CA THR A 96 -5.00 -2.31 -19.35
C THR A 96 -4.71 -0.90 -18.85
N ASP A 97 -5.71 -0.18 -18.37
CA ASP A 97 -5.52 1.14 -17.79
C ASP A 97 -4.68 1.06 -16.53
N GLY A 98 -3.93 2.14 -16.28
CA GLY A 98 -3.06 2.16 -15.13
C GLY A 98 -2.16 3.37 -15.08
N LEU A 99 -1.14 3.25 -14.27
CA LEU A 99 -0.07 4.24 -14.20
C LEU A 99 1.29 3.56 -14.37
N ARG A 100 2.22 4.29 -14.98
CA ARG A 100 3.64 3.95 -15.00
C ARG A 100 4.42 5.01 -14.25
N ILE A 101 5.38 4.59 -13.45
CA ILE A 101 6.38 5.45 -12.86
C ILE A 101 7.77 5.02 -13.33
N SER A 102 8.66 5.98 -13.61
CA SER A 102 10.07 5.72 -13.87
C SER A 102 10.94 6.76 -13.19
N VAL A 103 12.16 6.35 -12.83
CA VAL A 103 13.22 7.24 -12.38
C VAL A 103 14.32 7.27 -13.44
N GLN A 104 14.78 8.45 -13.82
CA GLN A 104 15.81 8.68 -14.85
C GLN A 104 16.87 9.63 -14.30
N ASP A 105 18.10 9.48 -14.78
CA ASP A 105 19.16 10.47 -14.53
C ASP A 105 18.99 11.71 -15.39
N ALA A 106 19.87 12.71 -15.20
CA ALA A 106 19.85 13.96 -15.95
C ALA A 106 20.10 13.79 -17.45
N HIS A 107 20.63 12.64 -17.88
CA HIS A 107 20.88 12.31 -19.28
C HIS A 107 19.74 11.47 -19.91
N GLY A 108 18.68 11.20 -19.13
CA GLY A 108 17.54 10.40 -19.58
C GLY A 108 17.75 8.89 -19.48
N SER A 109 18.85 8.42 -18.87
CA SER A 109 19.07 6.98 -18.64
C SER A 109 18.11 6.46 -17.57
N SER A 110 17.41 5.38 -17.88
CA SER A 110 16.42 4.80 -16.96
C SER A 110 17.11 4.07 -15.80
N CYS A 111 16.79 4.47 -14.58
CA CYS A 111 17.24 3.81 -13.36
C CYS A 111 16.31 2.66 -13.00
N SER A 112 15.01 2.88 -13.14
CA SER A 112 13.95 1.91 -12.89
C SER A 112 12.64 2.35 -13.54
N PHE A 113 11.72 1.40 -13.72
CA PHE A 113 10.32 1.68 -14.04
C PHE A 113 9.42 0.57 -13.49
N GLN A 114 8.19 0.92 -13.19
CA GLN A 114 7.13 -0.03 -12.84
C GLN A 114 5.78 0.47 -13.35
N THR A 115 4.87 -0.48 -13.59
CA THR A 115 3.51 -0.21 -14.06
C THR A 115 2.51 -0.92 -13.16
N ALA A 116 1.47 -0.19 -12.70
CA ALA A 116 0.30 -0.77 -12.05
C ALA A 116 -0.91 -0.68 -12.98
N ARG A 117 -1.78 -1.69 -12.97
CA ARG A 117 -2.97 -1.80 -13.85
C ARG A 117 -4.18 -2.27 -13.07
N PHE A 118 -5.39 -1.98 -13.55
CA PHE A 118 -6.62 -2.43 -12.90
C PHE A 118 -6.91 -3.93 -13.08
N GLY A 119 -6.32 -4.55 -14.09
CA GLY A 119 -6.47 -6.00 -14.30
C GLY A 119 -7.89 -6.44 -14.62
N ALA A 120 -8.18 -7.71 -14.32
CA ALA A 120 -9.45 -8.35 -14.69
C ALA A 120 -10.69 -7.76 -14.00
N SER A 121 -10.52 -7.12 -12.85
CA SER A 121 -11.63 -6.50 -12.11
C SER A 121 -12.28 -5.35 -12.89
N ARG A 122 -11.50 -4.60 -13.70
CA ARG A 122 -11.95 -3.38 -14.38
C ARG A 122 -12.71 -2.44 -13.47
N SER A 123 -12.38 -2.45 -12.19
CA SER A 123 -13.02 -1.65 -11.16
C SER A 123 -12.11 -0.50 -10.77
N PRO A 124 -12.58 0.76 -10.77
CA PRO A 124 -11.77 1.88 -10.33
C PRO A 124 -11.46 1.74 -8.84
N HIS A 125 -10.16 1.76 -8.51
CA HIS A 125 -9.65 1.72 -7.14
C HIS A 125 -8.26 2.36 -7.09
N PRO A 126 -7.74 2.69 -5.90
CA PRO A 126 -6.37 3.19 -5.77
C PRO A 126 -5.36 2.16 -6.27
N ILE A 127 -4.52 2.54 -7.21
CA ILE A 127 -3.42 1.72 -7.75
C ILE A 127 -2.09 2.41 -7.49
N ALA A 128 -1.07 1.67 -7.09
CA ALA A 128 0.24 2.22 -6.79
C ALA A 128 1.36 1.50 -7.54
N ALA A 129 2.32 2.28 -8.01
CA ALA A 129 3.59 1.80 -8.57
C ALA A 129 4.74 2.60 -7.97
N TRP A 130 5.94 2.05 -8.01
CA TRP A 130 7.13 2.70 -7.45
C TRP A 130 8.29 2.72 -8.43
N GLY A 131 9.11 3.77 -8.31
CA GLY A 131 10.38 3.89 -9.00
C GLY A 131 11.51 4.02 -8.00
N ALA A 132 12.72 3.59 -8.38
CA ALA A 132 13.87 3.58 -7.53
C ALA A 132 15.11 4.11 -8.24
N ARG A 133 15.93 4.83 -7.48
CA ARG A 133 17.35 4.99 -7.77
C ARG A 133 18.11 4.20 -6.72
N ASP A 134 18.57 3.02 -7.09
CA ASP A 134 19.35 2.13 -6.23
C ASP A 134 20.82 2.51 -6.26
N ALA A 135 21.39 2.95 -5.15
CA ALA A 135 22.82 3.11 -4.95
C ALA A 135 23.41 1.78 -4.50
N SER A 136 23.54 0.80 -5.40
CA SER A 136 24.01 -0.54 -5.05
C SER A 136 25.34 -0.87 -5.74
N PRO A 137 26.30 -1.53 -5.07
CA PRO A 137 27.50 -2.03 -5.71
C PRO A 137 27.20 -2.89 -6.93
N GLY A 138 27.98 -2.75 -8.00
CA GLY A 138 27.82 -3.52 -9.22
C GLY A 138 26.83 -2.95 -10.25
N ARG A 139 26.09 -1.90 -9.92
CA ARG A 139 25.32 -1.13 -10.91
C ARG A 139 26.21 -0.09 -11.59
N THR A 140 26.04 0.08 -12.89
CA THR A 140 26.80 1.07 -13.69
C THR A 140 26.00 2.33 -13.96
N LEU A 141 24.67 2.25 -13.96
CA LEU A 141 23.77 3.37 -14.23
C LEU A 141 23.25 3.97 -12.94
N CYS A 142 22.97 5.27 -12.96
CA CYS A 142 22.29 6.00 -11.87
C CYS A 142 23.04 5.99 -10.53
N GLN A 143 24.38 5.97 -10.52
CA GLN A 143 25.19 5.87 -9.29
C GLN A 143 25.72 7.22 -8.78
N GLY A 144 25.73 8.25 -9.60
CA GLY A 144 26.28 9.55 -9.23
C GLY A 144 25.36 10.38 -8.34
N ALA A 145 25.93 11.32 -7.60
CA ALA A 145 25.17 12.44 -7.04
C ALA A 145 24.65 13.34 -8.18
N GLY A 146 23.50 13.96 -8.00
CA GLY A 146 22.99 14.90 -8.97
C GLY A 146 21.46 14.92 -9.04
N THR A 147 20.97 15.51 -10.13
CA THR A 147 19.54 15.60 -10.40
C THR A 147 19.03 14.35 -11.10
N TYR A 148 17.93 13.84 -10.58
CA TYR A 148 17.15 12.74 -11.14
C TYR A 148 15.73 13.22 -11.41
N TYR A 149 15.06 12.59 -12.36
CA TYR A 149 13.68 12.89 -12.70
C TYR A 149 12.78 11.69 -12.43
N VAL A 150 11.63 11.98 -11.82
CA VAL A 150 10.54 11.01 -11.64
C VAL A 150 9.49 11.32 -12.70
N LEU A 151 9.23 10.37 -13.56
CA LEU A 151 8.20 10.49 -14.59
C LEU A 151 7.01 9.61 -14.19
N VAL A 152 5.81 10.21 -14.18
CA VAL A 152 4.55 9.52 -13.92
C VAL A 152 3.67 9.65 -15.14
N GLU A 153 3.30 8.53 -15.74
CA GLU A 153 2.49 8.46 -16.96
C GLU A 153 1.19 7.72 -16.67
N ARG A 154 0.07 8.26 -17.17
CA ARG A 154 -1.18 7.53 -17.22
C ARG A 154 -1.22 6.65 -18.46
N ILE A 155 -1.60 5.39 -18.26
CA ILE A 155 -1.89 4.44 -19.35
C ILE A 155 -3.41 4.38 -19.45
N ALA A 156 -3.95 4.78 -20.58
CA ALA A 156 -5.39 4.79 -20.84
C ALA A 156 -5.70 4.11 -22.17
N ALA A 157 -6.66 3.18 -22.16
CA ALA A 157 -7.19 2.57 -23.37
C ALA A 157 -8.23 3.49 -24.02
N ASP A 158 -8.55 3.22 -25.29
CA ASP A 158 -9.67 3.87 -25.95
C ASP A 158 -10.97 3.56 -25.22
N GLY A 159 -11.82 4.59 -25.02
CA GLY A 159 -13.08 4.47 -24.31
C GLY A 159 -13.00 4.55 -22.78
N SER A 160 -11.80 4.65 -22.20
CA SER A 160 -11.65 4.93 -20.77
C SER A 160 -11.97 6.38 -20.45
N SER A 161 -12.40 6.63 -19.18
CA SER A 161 -12.75 7.99 -18.73
C SER A 161 -11.62 8.99 -18.95
N SER A 162 -12.01 10.21 -19.36
CA SER A 162 -11.09 11.36 -19.51
C SER A 162 -10.79 12.07 -18.18
N ASP A 163 -11.41 11.65 -17.08
CA ASP A 163 -11.24 12.31 -15.79
C ASP A 163 -9.79 12.36 -15.35
N THR A 164 -9.39 13.46 -14.76
CA THR A 164 -8.10 13.57 -14.09
C THR A 164 -8.12 12.77 -12.81
N TRP A 165 -7.10 11.94 -12.58
CA TRP A 165 -6.98 11.16 -11.35
C TRP A 165 -6.20 11.94 -10.29
N PRO A 166 -6.74 12.12 -9.06
CA PRO A 166 -5.92 12.53 -7.94
C PRO A 166 -4.72 11.60 -7.76
N LEU A 167 -3.55 12.17 -7.42
CA LEU A 167 -2.29 11.46 -7.31
C LEU A 167 -1.64 11.76 -5.96
N GLU A 168 -1.17 10.72 -5.27
CA GLU A 168 -0.30 10.84 -4.11
C GLU A 168 1.11 10.38 -4.48
N LEU A 169 2.12 11.20 -4.17
CA LEU A 169 3.53 10.87 -4.35
C LEU A 169 4.20 10.77 -2.99
N ALA A 170 4.76 9.63 -2.65
CA ALA A 170 5.51 9.44 -1.41
C ALA A 170 6.98 9.14 -1.74
N VAL A 171 7.88 9.88 -1.11
CA VAL A 171 9.33 9.81 -1.36
C VAL A 171 10.03 9.26 -0.14
N PHE A 172 10.87 8.26 -0.36
CA PHE A 172 11.60 7.56 0.69
C PHE A 172 13.09 7.54 0.39
N SER A 173 13.91 7.54 1.44
CA SER A 173 15.36 7.35 1.32
C SER A 173 15.83 6.20 2.20
N GLU A 174 16.69 5.36 1.65
CA GLU A 174 17.41 4.32 2.36
C GLU A 174 18.89 4.71 2.43
N PRO A 175 19.49 4.81 3.62
CA PRO A 175 20.89 5.17 3.77
C PRO A 175 21.79 4.05 3.26
N PRO A 176 23.08 4.36 2.96
CA PRO A 176 24.05 3.35 2.58
C PRO A 176 24.31 2.37 3.75
N LEU A 177 24.84 1.20 3.43
CA LEU A 177 25.34 0.28 4.43
C LEU A 177 26.67 0.78 5.03
N GLY A 178 26.85 0.62 6.34
CA GLY A 178 28.13 0.86 7.04
C GLY A 178 29.19 -0.15 6.65
N HIS A 179 28.79 -1.38 6.35
CA HIS A 179 29.67 -2.45 5.88
C HIS A 179 29.08 -3.13 4.64
N THR A 180 29.94 -3.68 3.80
CA THR A 180 29.50 -4.43 2.61
C THR A 180 28.71 -5.67 3.05
N GLY A 181 27.43 -5.72 2.68
CA GLY A 181 26.55 -6.86 2.90
C GLY A 181 26.65 -7.93 1.82
N ALA A 182 25.74 -8.90 1.88
CA ALA A 182 25.59 -9.90 0.82
C ALA A 182 25.25 -9.22 -0.52
N THR A 183 25.82 -9.72 -1.60
CA THR A 183 25.66 -9.20 -2.98
C THR A 183 24.80 -10.12 -3.85
N ARG A 184 24.20 -11.17 -3.27
CA ARG A 184 23.30 -12.11 -3.93
C ARG A 184 22.08 -12.36 -3.04
N ALA A 185 20.92 -12.53 -3.65
CA ALA A 185 19.71 -12.97 -2.97
C ALA A 185 19.89 -14.40 -2.42
N PRO A 186 19.21 -14.76 -1.30
CA PRO A 186 19.17 -16.14 -0.84
C PRO A 186 18.60 -17.06 -1.93
N GLU A 187 19.31 -18.16 -2.21
CA GLU A 187 18.90 -19.11 -3.26
C GLU A 187 17.84 -20.10 -2.78
N SER A 188 17.73 -20.30 -1.47
CA SER A 188 16.76 -21.22 -0.87
C SER A 188 16.07 -20.60 0.34
N TRP A 189 14.79 -20.87 0.48
CA TRP A 189 13.94 -20.48 1.58
C TRP A 189 12.79 -21.46 1.74
N ASN A 190 12.05 -21.41 2.84
CA ASN A 190 10.90 -22.28 3.05
C ASN A 190 9.75 -21.87 2.12
N SER A 191 9.54 -22.63 1.05
CA SER A 191 8.47 -22.43 0.07
C SER A 191 7.24 -23.30 0.32
N ALA A 192 7.17 -24.03 1.44
CA ALA A 192 6.00 -24.80 1.80
C ALA A 192 4.79 -23.87 2.02
N SER A 193 3.61 -24.35 1.67
CA SER A 193 2.37 -23.61 1.99
C SER A 193 2.26 -23.43 3.50
N PRO A 194 1.91 -22.22 3.98
CA PRO A 194 1.76 -21.97 5.39
C PRO A 194 0.60 -22.79 5.96
N GLU A 195 0.70 -23.15 7.22
CA GLU A 195 -0.43 -23.74 7.91
C GLU A 195 -1.61 -22.74 8.01
N PRO A 196 -2.85 -23.21 7.95
CA PRO A 196 -4.01 -22.36 8.09
C PRO A 196 -3.98 -21.56 9.40
N VAL A 197 -4.34 -20.27 9.31
CA VAL A 197 -4.53 -19.46 10.51
C VAL A 197 -5.81 -19.90 11.21
N THR A 198 -5.67 -20.51 12.37
CA THR A 198 -6.77 -20.93 13.24
C THR A 198 -6.93 -19.93 14.39
N GLY A 199 -8.10 -19.90 15.02
CA GLY A 199 -8.34 -19.06 16.18
C GLY A 199 -9.56 -18.16 16.01
N GLN A 200 -9.83 -17.36 17.05
CA GLN A 200 -10.99 -16.47 17.09
C GLN A 200 -10.77 -15.28 16.15
N GLU A 201 -11.80 -14.97 15.36
CA GLU A 201 -11.80 -13.77 14.52
C GLU A 201 -12.02 -12.51 15.37
N VAL A 202 -11.15 -11.52 15.20
CA VAL A 202 -11.23 -10.23 15.88
C VAL A 202 -11.72 -9.17 14.88
N GLU A 203 -12.67 -8.34 15.34
CA GLU A 203 -13.17 -7.26 14.49
C GLU A 203 -12.15 -6.13 14.34
N ARG A 204 -11.80 -5.80 13.09
CA ARG A 204 -10.88 -4.72 12.78
C ARG A 204 -11.23 -4.09 11.43
N ALA A 205 -11.72 -2.87 11.44
CA ALA A 205 -11.98 -2.11 10.22
C ALA A 205 -10.67 -1.75 9.51
N GLY A 206 -10.64 -1.85 8.19
CA GLY A 206 -9.53 -1.35 7.38
C GLY A 206 -9.56 0.17 7.24
N GLY A 207 -8.40 0.77 7.01
CA GLY A 207 -8.28 2.19 6.68
C GLY A 207 -8.64 2.48 5.22
N ALA A 208 -8.71 3.76 4.86
CA ALA A 208 -9.07 4.20 3.52
C ALA A 208 -7.87 4.61 2.63
N GLY A 209 -6.63 4.38 3.07
CA GLY A 209 -5.41 4.73 2.33
C GLY A 209 -4.16 4.26 3.05
N PHE A 210 -2.99 4.39 2.41
CA PHE A 210 -1.72 3.96 3.01
C PHE A 210 -1.43 4.67 4.34
N ALA A 211 -1.63 5.98 4.41
CA ALA A 211 -1.41 6.77 5.63
C ALA A 211 -2.39 6.43 6.75
N ALA A 212 -3.60 6.01 6.40
CA ALA A 212 -4.67 5.65 7.33
C ALA A 212 -4.82 4.12 7.51
N ALA A 213 -3.87 3.31 7.04
CA ALA A 213 -3.93 1.86 7.11
C ALA A 213 -4.03 1.37 8.57
N SER A 214 -4.98 0.46 8.82
CA SER A 214 -5.16 -0.11 10.15
C SER A 214 -4.05 -1.10 10.46
N THR A 215 -3.39 -0.95 11.60
CA THR A 215 -2.35 -1.88 12.04
C THR A 215 -2.99 -3.18 12.52
N ILE A 216 -2.49 -4.30 12.01
CA ILE A 216 -2.84 -5.66 12.41
C ILE A 216 -1.58 -6.51 12.53
N GLY A 217 -1.63 -7.54 13.37
CA GLY A 217 -0.59 -8.57 13.48
C GLY A 217 -1.06 -9.91 12.90
N PRO A 218 -0.31 -11.01 13.13
CA PRO A 218 -0.75 -12.35 12.82
C PRO A 218 -2.09 -12.68 13.48
N GLY A 219 -3.00 -13.33 12.76
CA GLY A 219 -4.34 -13.68 13.26
C GLY A 219 -5.43 -13.63 12.19
N ALA A 220 -6.67 -13.77 12.62
CA ALA A 220 -7.86 -13.69 11.80
C ALA A 220 -8.63 -12.40 12.12
N TRP A 221 -8.81 -11.54 11.13
CA TRP A 221 -9.38 -10.20 11.26
C TRP A 221 -10.66 -10.12 10.43
N ARG A 222 -11.80 -9.90 11.08
CA ARG A 222 -13.08 -9.75 10.39
C ARG A 222 -13.48 -8.29 10.23
N THR A 223 -14.14 -8.01 9.14
CA THR A 223 -14.74 -6.71 8.85
C THR A 223 -15.87 -6.86 7.84
N ARG A 224 -16.34 -5.75 7.32
CA ARG A 224 -17.27 -5.71 6.20
C ARG A 224 -16.71 -4.84 5.09
N ILE A 225 -17.00 -5.24 3.85
CA ILE A 225 -16.58 -4.52 2.65
C ILE A 225 -17.78 -4.32 1.70
N ARG A 226 -17.82 -3.17 1.03
CA ARG A 226 -18.85 -2.87 0.01
C ARG A 226 -18.24 -2.94 -1.40
N PRO A 227 -19.06 -3.22 -2.42
CA PRO A 227 -18.61 -3.09 -3.81
C PRO A 227 -18.01 -1.71 -4.09
N GLY A 228 -16.87 -1.65 -4.80
CA GLY A 228 -16.10 -0.44 -5.06
C GLY A 228 -15.24 0.05 -3.89
N GLN A 229 -15.30 -0.61 -2.73
CA GLN A 229 -14.50 -0.23 -1.56
C GLN A 229 -13.11 -0.87 -1.60
N THR A 230 -12.11 -0.11 -1.11
CA THR A 230 -10.75 -0.57 -0.87
C THR A 230 -10.40 -0.38 0.59
N LEU A 231 -9.89 -1.42 1.24
CA LEU A 231 -9.49 -1.42 2.65
C LEU A 231 -7.97 -1.61 2.75
N PHE A 232 -7.34 -0.78 3.57
CA PHE A 232 -5.90 -0.77 3.78
C PHE A 232 -5.58 -1.24 5.20
N TYR A 233 -4.69 -2.23 5.28
CA TYR A 233 -4.11 -2.72 6.52
C TYR A 233 -2.59 -2.62 6.42
N ARG A 234 -1.91 -2.54 7.56
CA ARG A 234 -0.45 -2.64 7.64
C ARG A 234 -0.04 -3.68 8.67
N VAL A 235 0.97 -4.47 8.32
CA VAL A 235 1.48 -5.58 9.09
C VAL A 235 2.97 -5.37 9.32
N PRO A 236 3.47 -5.40 10.57
CA PRO A 236 4.91 -5.38 10.82
C PRO A 236 5.54 -6.70 10.36
N VAL A 237 6.56 -6.62 9.52
CA VAL A 237 7.34 -7.76 9.05
C VAL A 237 8.81 -7.42 9.18
N ASP A 238 9.53 -8.14 10.00
CA ASP A 238 10.94 -7.90 10.28
C ASP A 238 11.85 -8.67 9.33
N TRP A 239 13.13 -8.37 9.39
CA TRP A 239 14.18 -9.09 8.66
C TRP A 239 14.13 -10.58 8.98
N GLY A 240 14.22 -11.42 7.98
CA GLY A 240 14.11 -12.88 8.10
C GLY A 240 12.70 -13.41 8.20
N GLN A 241 11.71 -12.57 8.38
CA GLN A 241 10.31 -12.97 8.46
C GLN A 241 9.63 -13.01 7.08
N GLN A 242 8.61 -13.86 6.97
CA GLN A 242 7.90 -14.18 5.74
C GLN A 242 6.41 -13.89 5.91
N PRO A 243 5.85 -12.92 5.16
CA PRO A 243 4.43 -12.57 5.26
C PRO A 243 3.56 -13.52 4.43
N HIS A 244 2.43 -13.93 4.99
CA HIS A 244 1.35 -14.67 4.33
C HIS A 244 0.02 -14.01 4.61
N ALA A 245 -0.85 -13.94 3.61
CA ALA A 245 -2.19 -13.39 3.79
C ALA A 245 -3.21 -14.06 2.85
N THR A 246 -4.43 -14.19 3.36
CA THR A 246 -5.61 -14.64 2.59
C THR A 246 -6.79 -13.76 2.94
N ALA A 247 -7.48 -13.22 1.94
CA ALA A 247 -8.74 -12.51 2.08
C ALA A 247 -9.89 -13.46 1.70
N GLU A 248 -10.87 -13.61 2.59
CA GLU A 248 -12.05 -14.46 2.40
C GLU A 248 -13.30 -13.57 2.32
N LEU A 249 -14.03 -13.65 1.21
CA LEU A 249 -15.30 -12.95 1.00
C LEU A 249 -16.45 -13.89 1.29
N GLY A 250 -17.36 -13.48 2.17
CA GLY A 250 -18.53 -14.25 2.55
C GLY A 250 -19.56 -14.39 1.44
N SER A 251 -20.51 -15.31 1.62
CA SER A 251 -21.58 -15.56 0.67
C SER A 251 -22.56 -14.39 0.59
N SER A 252 -23.16 -14.18 -0.59
CA SER A 252 -24.30 -13.31 -0.78
C SER A 252 -25.62 -14.09 -0.52
N SER A 253 -26.59 -13.39 0.03
CA SER A 253 -27.96 -13.93 0.20
C SER A 253 -28.85 -13.73 -1.04
N SER A 254 -28.37 -13.00 -2.04
CA SER A 254 -29.14 -12.61 -3.22
C SER A 254 -28.27 -12.55 -4.47
N GLY A 255 -28.93 -12.52 -5.62
CA GLY A 255 -28.27 -12.37 -6.91
C GLY A 255 -27.79 -13.68 -7.53
N SER A 256 -27.29 -13.58 -8.76
CA SER A 256 -26.77 -14.71 -9.52
C SER A 256 -25.76 -14.24 -10.58
N GLY A 257 -25.00 -15.19 -11.14
CA GLY A 257 -24.01 -14.92 -12.16
C GLY A 257 -22.58 -15.01 -11.63
N TYR A 258 -21.66 -14.28 -12.28
CA TYR A 258 -20.24 -14.34 -11.97
C TYR A 258 -19.58 -12.98 -12.21
N VAL A 259 -18.72 -12.57 -11.29
CA VAL A 259 -17.86 -11.38 -11.42
C VAL A 259 -16.40 -11.86 -11.40
N SER A 260 -15.70 -11.67 -12.52
CA SER A 260 -14.27 -12.00 -12.63
C SER A 260 -13.44 -10.99 -11.84
N GLY A 261 -12.43 -11.47 -11.08
CA GLY A 261 -11.58 -10.59 -10.29
C GLY A 261 -12.34 -9.74 -9.28
N ALA A 262 -13.42 -10.28 -8.71
CA ALA A 262 -14.29 -9.55 -7.78
C ALA A 262 -13.55 -9.15 -6.51
N LEU A 263 -12.74 -10.05 -5.95
CA LEU A 263 -11.93 -9.82 -4.77
C LEU A 263 -10.47 -9.76 -5.17
N THR A 264 -9.78 -8.68 -4.79
CA THR A 264 -8.34 -8.52 -4.97
C THR A 264 -7.68 -8.33 -3.62
N LEU A 265 -6.57 -9.02 -3.40
CA LEU A 265 -5.68 -8.86 -2.25
C LEU A 265 -4.27 -8.55 -2.78
N SER A 266 -3.76 -7.36 -2.48
CA SER A 266 -2.42 -6.94 -2.90
C SER A 266 -1.53 -6.70 -1.68
N LEU A 267 -0.26 -7.09 -1.78
CA LEU A 267 0.79 -6.81 -0.81
C LEU A 267 1.70 -5.73 -1.35
N TYR A 268 1.97 -4.72 -0.52
CA TYR A 268 2.95 -3.67 -0.78
C TYR A 268 4.02 -3.65 0.31
N ASN A 269 5.24 -3.29 -0.06
CA ASN A 269 6.35 -3.14 0.87
C ASN A 269 6.30 -1.77 1.62
N PRO A 270 7.20 -1.51 2.59
CA PRO A 270 7.20 -0.27 3.38
C PRO A 270 7.30 1.02 2.55
N VAL A 271 7.91 0.99 1.38
CA VAL A 271 7.98 2.14 0.46
C VAL A 271 6.82 2.17 -0.55
N ARG A 272 5.72 1.45 -0.24
CA ARG A 272 4.50 1.30 -1.06
C ARG A 272 4.76 0.71 -2.45
N GLY A 273 5.82 -0.05 -2.59
CA GLY A 273 6.13 -0.81 -3.79
C GLY A 273 5.32 -2.11 -3.82
N HIS A 274 4.70 -2.39 -4.97
CA HIS A 274 3.94 -3.64 -5.15
C HIS A 274 4.87 -4.86 -5.04
N VAL A 275 4.40 -5.87 -4.30
CA VAL A 275 5.10 -7.14 -4.07
C VAL A 275 4.40 -8.28 -4.78
N GLU A 276 3.14 -8.51 -4.45
CA GLU A 276 2.35 -9.66 -4.91
C GLU A 276 0.86 -9.29 -4.94
N GLU A 277 0.09 -9.93 -5.82
CA GLU A 277 -1.34 -9.78 -5.92
C GLU A 277 -2.03 -11.12 -6.14
N ALA A 278 -3.13 -11.32 -5.44
CA ALA A 278 -4.03 -12.43 -5.65
C ALA A 278 -5.45 -11.92 -5.90
N TYR A 279 -6.20 -12.59 -6.73
CA TYR A 279 -7.60 -12.25 -7.00
C TYR A 279 -8.47 -13.49 -7.11
N ALA A 280 -9.74 -13.32 -6.77
CA ALA A 280 -10.74 -14.36 -6.90
C ALA A 280 -11.99 -13.83 -7.59
N GLY A 281 -12.62 -14.70 -8.39
CA GLY A 281 -13.95 -14.44 -8.92
C GLY A 281 -15.02 -14.69 -7.86
N TYR A 282 -16.22 -14.14 -8.06
CA TYR A 282 -17.34 -14.28 -7.15
C TYR A 282 -18.61 -14.74 -7.87
N SER A 283 -19.23 -15.78 -7.31
CA SER A 283 -20.47 -16.37 -7.81
C SER A 283 -21.63 -16.31 -6.79
N GLY A 284 -21.50 -15.47 -5.76
CA GLY A 284 -22.40 -15.41 -4.61
C GLY A 284 -22.07 -16.42 -3.51
N ARG A 285 -21.16 -17.36 -3.73
CA ARG A 285 -20.64 -18.28 -2.71
C ARG A 285 -19.36 -17.72 -2.12
N GLN A 286 -19.06 -18.13 -0.88
CA GLN A 286 -17.77 -17.79 -0.26
C GLN A 286 -16.60 -18.10 -1.21
N THR A 287 -15.67 -17.16 -1.31
CA THR A 287 -14.46 -17.26 -2.12
C THR A 287 -13.27 -16.67 -1.37
N SER A 288 -12.05 -17.00 -1.80
CA SER A 288 -10.84 -16.49 -1.17
C SER A 288 -9.76 -16.15 -2.19
N ALA A 289 -9.00 -15.09 -1.91
CA ALA A 289 -7.79 -14.70 -2.60
C ALA A 289 -6.61 -14.84 -1.62
N GLY A 290 -5.67 -15.74 -1.91
CA GLY A 290 -4.48 -15.97 -1.08
C GLY A 290 -3.22 -15.59 -1.84
N LEU A 291 -2.32 -14.84 -1.20
CA LEU A 291 -1.02 -14.51 -1.77
C LEU A 291 -0.21 -15.80 -2.01
N ALA A 292 0.56 -15.82 -3.11
CA ALA A 292 1.54 -16.86 -3.32
C ALA A 292 2.55 -16.88 -2.16
N THR A 293 3.20 -18.03 -1.93
CA THR A 293 4.26 -18.12 -0.94
C THR A 293 5.45 -17.27 -1.37
N LEU A 294 5.85 -16.34 -0.53
CA LEU A 294 6.89 -15.34 -0.79
C LEU A 294 8.16 -15.68 0.00
N PRO A 295 9.35 -15.24 -0.44
CA PRO A 295 10.57 -15.42 0.37
C PRO A 295 10.55 -14.55 1.63
N PRO A 296 11.37 -14.89 2.64
CA PRO A 296 11.59 -14.03 3.79
C PRO A 296 12.17 -12.67 3.39
N VAL A 297 11.78 -11.64 4.15
CA VAL A 297 12.32 -10.29 3.98
C VAL A 297 13.84 -10.30 4.24
N ALA A 298 14.60 -9.85 3.25
CA ALA A 298 16.05 -9.75 3.36
C ALA A 298 16.59 -8.61 2.50
N HIS A 299 17.51 -7.82 3.04
CA HIS A 299 18.17 -6.73 2.30
C HIS A 299 18.77 -7.22 0.97
N ALA A 300 19.35 -8.43 0.98
CA ALA A 300 19.95 -9.05 -0.21
C ALA A 300 18.95 -9.44 -1.30
N ASN A 301 17.64 -9.46 -1.02
CA ASN A 301 16.59 -9.72 -2.02
C ASN A 301 16.65 -8.72 -3.19
N ARG A 302 17.24 -7.52 -2.99
CA ARG A 302 17.45 -6.52 -4.06
C ARG A 302 18.24 -7.04 -5.26
N TYR A 303 19.02 -8.11 -5.05
CA TYR A 303 19.79 -8.79 -6.09
C TYR A 303 19.06 -9.99 -6.73
N GLY A 304 17.81 -10.23 -6.32
CA GLY A 304 16.99 -11.29 -6.90
C GLY A 304 16.62 -11.03 -8.37
N PHE A 305 16.16 -12.05 -9.07
CA PHE A 305 15.71 -11.91 -10.47
C PHE A 305 14.25 -11.50 -10.55
N ALA A 306 13.37 -12.15 -9.80
CA ALA A 306 11.94 -11.86 -9.79
C ALA A 306 11.63 -10.54 -9.06
N ASP A 307 10.70 -9.76 -9.59
CA ASP A 307 10.32 -8.48 -9.00
C ASP A 307 9.67 -8.63 -7.62
N GLN A 308 8.93 -9.71 -7.37
CA GLN A 308 8.41 -10.09 -6.06
C GLN A 308 9.53 -10.23 -5.03
N VAL A 309 10.61 -10.95 -5.38
CA VAL A 309 11.78 -11.10 -4.51
C VAL A 309 12.43 -9.75 -4.23
N LYS A 310 12.70 -8.96 -5.29
CA LYS A 310 13.31 -7.63 -5.17
C LYS A 310 12.48 -6.70 -4.28
N SER A 311 11.17 -6.82 -4.31
CA SER A 311 10.27 -5.96 -3.53
C SER A 311 10.25 -6.31 -2.04
N LEU A 312 10.68 -7.54 -1.64
CA LEU A 312 10.80 -8.00 -0.25
C LEU A 312 12.19 -7.72 0.35
N ARG A 313 12.79 -6.59 0.03
CA ARG A 313 14.11 -6.17 0.49
C ARG A 313 14.11 -5.22 1.69
N PHE A 314 12.93 -4.93 2.26
CA PHE A 314 12.75 -4.01 3.37
C PHE A 314 12.00 -4.66 4.51
N ALA A 315 12.53 -4.59 5.73
CA ALA A 315 11.70 -4.75 6.93
C ALA A 315 10.85 -3.49 7.13
N GLY A 316 9.85 -3.57 7.98
CA GLY A 316 8.94 -2.46 8.28
C GLY A 316 7.48 -2.83 8.09
N PHE A 317 6.62 -1.83 8.01
CA PHE A 317 5.19 -2.07 7.77
C PHE A 317 4.92 -2.39 6.30
N HIS A 318 4.53 -3.63 6.06
CA HIS A 318 3.98 -4.04 4.77
C HIS A 318 2.48 -3.76 4.75
N TYR A 319 1.93 -3.43 3.59
CA TYR A 319 0.52 -3.10 3.46
C TYR A 319 -0.23 -4.22 2.74
N LEU A 320 -1.36 -4.64 3.33
CA LEU A 320 -2.35 -5.51 2.70
C LEU A 320 -3.52 -4.64 2.25
N VAL A 321 -3.78 -4.65 0.96
CA VAL A 321 -4.84 -3.84 0.34
C VAL A 321 -5.88 -4.78 -0.24
N VAL A 322 -7.11 -4.69 0.26
CA VAL A 322 -8.23 -5.52 -0.18
C VAL A 322 -9.23 -4.66 -0.93
N HIS A 323 -9.54 -5.04 -2.17
CA HIS A 323 -10.54 -4.37 -2.99
C HIS A 323 -11.67 -5.33 -3.37
N LEU A 324 -12.92 -4.87 -3.27
CA LEU A 324 -14.09 -5.55 -3.81
C LEU A 324 -14.60 -4.78 -5.04
N ALA A 325 -14.59 -5.43 -6.19
CA ALA A 325 -14.96 -4.80 -7.45
C ALA A 325 -16.40 -4.24 -7.43
N ALA A 326 -16.57 -3.03 -7.98
CA ALA A 326 -17.86 -2.33 -8.02
C ALA A 326 -18.97 -3.13 -8.73
N GLN A 327 -18.59 -3.90 -9.76
CA GLN A 327 -19.52 -4.77 -10.52
C GLN A 327 -20.19 -5.86 -9.67
N THR A 328 -19.66 -6.12 -8.46
CA THR A 328 -20.29 -7.05 -7.51
C THR A 328 -21.69 -6.55 -7.09
N ALA A 329 -21.90 -5.22 -7.03
CA ALA A 329 -23.20 -4.64 -6.70
C ALA A 329 -24.27 -4.99 -7.74
N GLU A 330 -23.94 -4.93 -9.03
CA GLU A 330 -24.87 -5.21 -10.12
C GLU A 330 -25.40 -6.64 -10.11
N ARG A 331 -24.60 -7.59 -9.63
CA ARG A 331 -24.92 -9.02 -9.65
C ARG A 331 -25.47 -9.53 -8.32
N PHE A 332 -25.00 -9.01 -7.21
CA PHE A 332 -25.25 -9.56 -5.89
C PHE A 332 -25.72 -8.53 -4.86
N GLY A 333 -25.96 -7.27 -5.28
CA GLY A 333 -26.46 -6.17 -4.45
C GLY A 333 -25.34 -5.40 -3.73
N GLU A 334 -25.74 -4.30 -3.10
CA GLU A 334 -24.84 -3.29 -2.50
C GLU A 334 -24.11 -3.75 -1.23
N GLY A 335 -24.39 -4.94 -0.74
CA GLY A 335 -23.80 -5.46 0.48
C GLY A 335 -24.27 -4.75 1.76
N PRO A 336 -23.45 -4.64 2.82
CA PRO A 336 -22.05 -5.04 2.90
C PRO A 336 -21.83 -6.53 2.99
N TYR A 337 -20.70 -7.00 2.48
CA TYR A 337 -20.28 -8.39 2.54
C TYR A 337 -19.35 -8.61 3.73
N GLY A 338 -19.41 -9.81 4.36
CA GLY A 338 -18.42 -10.23 5.34
C GLY A 338 -17.07 -10.41 4.67
N LEU A 339 -16.02 -9.91 5.30
CA LEU A 339 -14.64 -10.08 4.87
C LEU A 339 -13.82 -10.57 6.07
N THR A 340 -13.08 -11.67 5.89
CA THR A 340 -12.08 -12.13 6.85
C THR A 340 -10.71 -12.07 6.21
N LEU A 341 -9.77 -11.36 6.86
CA LEU A 341 -8.38 -11.29 6.47
C LEU A 341 -7.56 -12.14 7.44
N ARG A 342 -6.95 -13.21 6.92
CA ARG A 342 -6.07 -14.10 7.70
C ARG A 342 -4.63 -13.72 7.40
N VAL A 343 -3.87 -13.41 8.43
CA VAL A 343 -2.48 -12.95 8.32
C VAL A 343 -1.58 -13.85 9.15
N ARG A 344 -0.47 -14.24 8.58
CA ARG A 344 0.60 -14.97 9.25
C ARG A 344 1.94 -14.33 8.91
N VAL A 345 2.83 -14.30 9.87
CA VAL A 345 4.21 -13.86 9.71
C VAL A 345 5.08 -14.97 10.27
N ASP A 346 5.72 -15.74 9.40
CA ASP A 346 6.54 -16.88 9.76
C ASP A 346 8.01 -16.50 9.84
N GLY A 347 8.79 -17.29 10.56
CA GLY A 347 10.22 -17.08 10.75
C GLY A 347 10.56 -16.17 11.93
N GLU A 348 11.78 -16.31 12.40
CA GLU A 348 12.32 -15.49 13.49
C GLU A 348 12.86 -14.18 12.95
N ALA A 349 12.66 -13.09 13.71
CA ALA A 349 13.28 -11.81 13.43
C ALA A 349 14.81 -11.96 13.49
N ARG A 350 15.51 -11.36 12.54
CA ARG A 350 16.95 -11.38 12.42
C ARG A 350 17.49 -9.95 12.49
N PRO A 351 18.78 -9.76 12.86
CA PRO A 351 19.40 -8.46 12.74
C PRO A 351 19.28 -7.93 11.31
N GLY A 352 18.90 -6.66 11.19
CA GLY A 352 18.87 -5.96 9.92
C GLY A 352 20.26 -5.61 9.40
N PRO A 353 20.34 -4.98 8.23
CA PRO A 353 21.58 -4.46 7.71
C PRO A 353 22.11 -3.32 8.60
N ASP A 354 23.42 -3.22 8.71
CA ASP A 354 24.09 -2.11 9.41
C ASP A 354 24.07 -0.87 8.50
N TYR A 355 23.09 0.00 8.71
CA TYR A 355 22.96 1.25 7.96
C TYR A 355 23.88 2.33 8.52
N ALA A 356 24.62 3.06 7.66
CA ALA A 356 25.46 4.20 8.01
C ALA A 356 24.69 5.51 8.24
N GLY A 357 23.38 5.45 8.40
CA GLY A 357 22.53 6.63 8.56
C GLY A 357 21.09 6.28 8.93
N ARG A 358 20.19 7.23 8.78
CA ARG A 358 18.75 7.03 9.02
C ARG A 358 17.97 7.06 7.72
N SER A 359 16.95 6.24 7.64
CA SER A 359 15.96 6.33 6.56
C SER A 359 15.16 7.64 6.62
N GLU A 360 14.59 8.03 5.51
CA GLU A 360 13.63 9.12 5.45
C GLU A 360 12.31 8.61 4.81
N PRO A 361 11.19 8.66 5.55
CA PRO A 361 11.06 9.08 6.97
C PRO A 361 11.86 8.19 7.91
N GLY A 362 12.23 8.73 9.09
CA GLY A 362 12.97 7.97 10.09
C GLY A 362 12.26 6.71 10.53
N GLN A 363 13.02 5.67 10.86
CA GLN A 363 12.52 4.36 11.35
C GLN A 363 11.63 3.60 10.33
N LEU A 364 11.72 3.91 9.05
CA LEU A 364 10.90 3.29 8.00
C LEU A 364 11.07 1.75 7.96
N PHE A 365 12.30 1.27 8.22
CA PHE A 365 12.69 -0.14 8.16
C PHE A 365 12.83 -0.80 9.55
N ASP A 366 12.20 -0.19 10.56
CA ASP A 366 12.21 -0.65 11.95
C ASP A 366 10.77 -0.97 12.39
N VAL A 367 10.55 -2.22 12.80
CA VAL A 367 9.25 -2.68 13.30
C VAL A 367 9.08 -2.52 14.81
N THR A 368 10.17 -2.31 15.56
CA THR A 368 10.15 -2.29 17.03
C THR A 368 9.64 -0.96 17.60
N ALA A 369 9.67 0.09 16.79
CA ALA A 369 9.29 1.44 17.22
C ALA A 369 7.76 1.68 17.24
N HIS A 370 6.92 0.71 16.84
CA HIS A 370 5.53 0.96 16.52
C HIS A 370 4.56 -0.03 17.16
N ASP A 371 3.76 0.48 18.08
CA ASP A 371 2.47 0.00 18.61
C ASP A 371 2.46 -1.36 19.34
N PRO A 372 2.51 -1.33 20.71
CA PRO A 372 2.36 -2.53 21.53
C PRO A 372 0.98 -3.20 21.43
N ASN A 373 -0.02 -2.56 20.79
CA ASN A 373 -1.37 -3.09 20.63
C ASN A 373 -1.61 -3.83 19.31
N ALA A 374 -0.60 -3.96 18.44
CA ALA A 374 -0.70 -4.70 17.19
C ALA A 374 -0.71 -6.22 17.37
N SER A 375 -0.40 -6.73 18.57
CA SER A 375 -0.45 -8.16 18.88
C SER A 375 -1.90 -8.61 18.95
N GLY A 376 -2.32 -9.46 18.01
CA GLY A 376 -3.53 -10.27 18.16
C GLY A 376 -3.44 -11.11 19.43
N PRO A 377 -4.55 -11.70 19.90
CA PRO A 377 -4.53 -12.57 21.07
C PRO A 377 -3.51 -13.69 20.84
N SER A 378 -2.42 -13.67 21.62
CA SER A 378 -1.42 -14.73 21.62
C SER A 378 -2.16 -16.03 21.85
N GLY A 379 -2.21 -16.89 20.85
CA GLY A 379 -2.65 -18.27 21.04
C GLY A 379 -1.65 -18.90 22.00
N ALA A 380 -2.08 -19.08 23.26
CA ALA A 380 -1.37 -19.96 24.16
C ALA A 380 -1.37 -21.35 23.55
N LEU A 381 -0.18 -21.93 23.39
CA LEU A 381 0.06 -23.33 23.04
C LEU A 381 -0.57 -24.25 24.10
#